data_00d07381f3727fe9166d3580db088b3c
#
_entry.id   00d07381f3727fe9166d3580db088b3c
#
_cell.length_a   1.000
_cell.length_b   1.000
_cell.length_c   1.000
_cell.angle_alpha   90.00
_cell.angle_beta   90.00
_cell.angle_gamma   90.00
#
_symmetry.space_group_name_H-M   'P 1'
#
loop_
_entity.id
_entity.type
_entity.pdbx_description
1 polymer ?
#
loop_
_entity_poly.entity_id
_entity_poly.type
_entity_poly.pdbx_seq_one_letter_code
_entity_poly.pdbx_strand_id
1 'polypeptide(L)'
;MPFTITEGSVSSPKQLMDGKYYIQTDAAVNPGNSGGPILNDAEEVVGVTVSKFTQADNMGFGIRVETLHALLDTIGDLDRTVFQVQCGSCEELIAQEEEYCPSCGDKLPEGVFEEREQSPLGGFVESAIEQMGVNPVLARDGYDSWLFHKGSSEIRIFVYDNSYLFSTSPINLLPKKEVEPVLDYMLSEDFGPYKLGIEGRQIYIAYRIHLSDITDESEEEIRKNIVDLAL
;
A
#
# COMPACT_ATOMS: atom_id res chain seq x y z
N MET A 1 -15.55 -2.31 6.70
CA MET A 1 -15.28 -3.72 6.29
C MET A 1 -15.78 -4.66 7.37
N PRO A 2 -16.45 -5.78 7.02
CA PRO A 2 -16.69 -6.80 8.01
C PRO A 2 -15.35 -7.39 8.46
N PHE A 3 -15.16 -7.51 9.77
CA PHE A 3 -14.03 -8.24 10.33
C PHE A 3 -14.14 -9.71 9.93
N THR A 4 -13.04 -10.27 9.38
CA THR A 4 -12.98 -11.70 9.08
C THR A 4 -11.96 -12.34 10.03
N ILE A 5 -12.42 -13.30 10.81
CA ILE A 5 -11.57 -14.15 11.66
C ILE A 5 -11.51 -15.51 10.99
N THR A 6 -10.31 -16.06 10.86
CA THR A 6 -10.09 -17.43 10.40
C THR A 6 -9.39 -18.22 11.50
N GLU A 7 -9.80 -19.45 11.70
CA GLU A 7 -9.22 -20.34 12.70
C GLU A 7 -8.51 -21.51 12.02
N GLY A 8 -7.51 -22.06 12.70
CA GLY A 8 -6.74 -23.21 12.25
C GLY A 8 -5.73 -23.64 13.26
N SER A 9 -4.94 -24.65 12.91
CA SER A 9 -3.90 -25.21 13.74
C SER A 9 -2.52 -24.74 13.33
N VAL A 10 -1.61 -24.62 14.26
CA VAL A 10 -0.19 -24.38 13.98
C VAL A 10 0.43 -25.69 13.48
N SER A 11 0.74 -25.75 12.20
CA SER A 11 1.41 -26.89 11.56
C SER A 11 2.91 -26.95 11.90
N SER A 12 3.53 -25.77 12.04
CA SER A 12 4.92 -25.65 12.52
C SER A 12 5.10 -24.30 13.25
N PRO A 13 5.52 -24.27 14.50
CA PRO A 13 5.80 -23.04 15.20
C PRO A 13 7.12 -22.37 14.76
N LYS A 14 7.96 -23.09 14.01
CA LYS A 14 9.29 -22.63 13.59
C LYS A 14 9.68 -23.22 12.23
N GLN A 15 8.98 -22.79 11.18
CA GLN A 15 9.27 -23.19 9.80
C GLN A 15 10.38 -22.31 9.24
N LEU A 16 11.48 -22.93 8.79
CA LEU A 16 12.57 -22.22 8.11
C LEU A 16 12.23 -22.02 6.64
N MET A 17 12.25 -20.78 6.17
CA MET A 17 12.11 -20.39 4.76
C MET A 17 13.02 -19.18 4.50
N ASP A 18 13.79 -19.22 3.42
CA ASP A 18 14.67 -18.13 2.98
C ASP A 18 15.54 -17.55 4.12
N GLY A 19 16.06 -18.43 4.97
CA GLY A 19 16.91 -18.08 6.11
C GLY A 19 16.18 -17.50 7.32
N LYS A 20 14.84 -17.32 7.27
CA LYS A 20 14.01 -16.79 8.36
C LYS A 20 13.04 -17.84 8.89
N TYR A 21 12.66 -17.67 10.16
CA TYR A 21 11.71 -18.57 10.82
C TYR A 21 10.30 -17.98 10.87
N TYR A 22 9.32 -18.78 10.44
CA TYR A 22 7.91 -18.40 10.41
C TYR A 22 7.05 -19.36 11.24
N ILE A 23 5.90 -18.92 11.67
CA ILE A 23 4.80 -19.78 12.08
C ILE A 23 4.13 -20.27 10.80
N GLN A 24 3.94 -21.58 10.67
CA GLN A 24 3.11 -22.18 9.62
C GLN A 24 1.78 -22.63 10.20
N THR A 25 0.69 -22.28 9.56
CA THR A 25 -0.68 -22.62 9.96
C THR A 25 -1.52 -23.06 8.76
N ASP A 26 -2.54 -23.87 9.02
CA ASP A 26 -3.59 -24.22 8.07
C ASP A 26 -4.79 -23.27 8.11
N ALA A 27 -4.78 -22.26 9.00
CA ALA A 27 -5.77 -21.21 8.99
C ALA A 27 -5.79 -20.51 7.61
N ALA A 28 -6.98 -20.22 7.10
CA ALA A 28 -7.13 -19.60 5.79
C ALA A 28 -6.56 -18.18 5.79
N VAL A 29 -5.48 -17.95 5.03
CA VAL A 29 -4.91 -16.62 4.78
C VAL A 29 -5.47 -16.11 3.46
N ASN A 30 -6.31 -15.09 3.55
CA ASN A 30 -6.94 -14.43 2.41
C ASN A 30 -6.34 -13.04 2.17
N PRO A 31 -6.49 -12.46 0.96
CA PRO A 31 -6.16 -11.06 0.73
C PRO A 31 -6.85 -10.15 1.76
N GLY A 32 -6.08 -9.29 2.41
CA GLY A 32 -6.52 -8.44 3.50
C GLY A 32 -6.20 -8.96 4.91
N ASN A 33 -5.79 -10.23 5.07
CA ASN A 33 -5.33 -10.75 6.36
C ASN A 33 -3.85 -10.42 6.64
N SER A 34 -3.06 -10.12 5.60
CA SER A 34 -1.65 -9.75 5.75
C SER A 34 -1.49 -8.51 6.63
N GLY A 35 -0.54 -8.54 7.57
CA GLY A 35 -0.36 -7.52 8.60
C GLY A 35 -1.27 -7.71 9.82
N GLY A 36 -2.28 -8.60 9.74
CA GLY A 36 -3.16 -8.91 10.87
C GLY A 36 -2.48 -9.80 11.93
N PRO A 37 -2.91 -9.72 13.19
CA PRO A 37 -2.36 -10.53 14.27
C PRO A 37 -2.75 -12.00 14.14
N ILE A 38 -1.83 -12.89 14.55
CA ILE A 38 -2.12 -14.28 14.85
C ILE A 38 -2.25 -14.38 16.37
N LEU A 39 -3.40 -14.83 16.83
CA LEU A 39 -3.71 -14.96 18.26
C LEU A 39 -3.73 -16.45 18.66
N ASN A 40 -3.32 -16.74 19.90
CA ASN A 40 -3.51 -18.04 20.51
C ASN A 40 -4.87 -18.11 21.26
N ASP A 41 -5.18 -19.27 21.84
CA ASP A 41 -6.42 -19.48 22.61
C ASP A 41 -6.53 -18.61 23.88
N ALA A 42 -5.41 -18.00 24.30
CA ALA A 42 -5.38 -17.05 25.42
C ALA A 42 -5.53 -15.59 24.95
N GLU A 43 -5.87 -15.36 23.67
CA GLU A 43 -5.99 -14.04 23.04
C GLU A 43 -4.68 -13.23 23.00
N GLU A 44 -3.54 -13.92 23.14
CA GLU A 44 -2.22 -13.29 23.03
C GLU A 44 -1.73 -13.29 21.59
N VAL A 45 -1.08 -12.19 21.17
CA VAL A 45 -0.45 -12.10 19.84
C VAL A 45 0.80 -12.99 19.81
N VAL A 46 0.78 -14.01 18.98
CA VAL A 46 1.92 -14.93 18.77
C VAL A 46 2.65 -14.68 17.46
N GLY A 47 2.09 -13.88 16.57
CA GLY A 47 2.71 -13.52 15.30
C GLY A 47 1.90 -12.53 14.49
N VAL A 48 2.43 -12.21 13.30
CA VAL A 48 1.80 -11.33 12.31
C VAL A 48 1.69 -12.07 10.98
N THR A 49 0.50 -12.14 10.41
CA THR A 49 0.23 -12.80 9.14
C THR A 49 0.96 -12.10 7.98
N VAL A 50 1.68 -12.84 7.13
CA VAL A 50 2.43 -12.24 6.02
C VAL A 50 2.02 -12.75 4.64
N SER A 51 1.88 -14.07 4.44
CA SER A 51 1.61 -14.61 3.12
C SER A 51 1.05 -16.03 3.17
N LYS A 52 0.60 -16.49 2.00
CA LYS A 52 0.36 -17.90 1.72
C LYS A 52 1.20 -18.34 0.52
N PHE A 53 1.56 -19.61 0.45
CA PHE A 53 2.08 -20.17 -0.79
C PHE A 53 0.98 -20.21 -1.85
N THR A 54 1.22 -19.55 -2.99
CA THR A 54 0.25 -19.50 -4.11
C THR A 54 0.02 -20.86 -4.80
N GLN A 55 0.89 -21.83 -4.54
CA GLN A 55 0.82 -23.18 -5.12
C GLN A 55 0.37 -24.27 -4.13
N ALA A 56 0.05 -23.91 -2.88
CA ALA A 56 -0.39 -24.86 -1.87
C ALA A 56 -1.64 -24.33 -1.18
N ASP A 57 -2.72 -25.08 -1.25
CA ASP A 57 -3.93 -24.81 -0.47
C ASP A 57 -3.65 -25.05 1.03
N ASN A 58 -4.19 -24.16 1.89
CA ASN A 58 -4.11 -24.26 3.33
C ASN A 58 -2.69 -24.18 3.94
N MET A 59 -1.80 -23.37 3.36
CA MET A 59 -0.50 -23.06 3.97
C MET A 59 -0.36 -21.55 4.15
N GLY A 60 -0.63 -21.09 5.37
CA GLY A 60 -0.43 -19.72 5.82
C GLY A 60 0.87 -19.57 6.60
N PHE A 61 1.47 -18.38 6.54
CA PHE A 61 2.69 -18.06 7.26
C PHE A 61 2.56 -16.76 8.02
N GLY A 62 3.20 -16.72 9.19
CA GLY A 62 3.29 -15.52 10.01
C GLY A 62 4.68 -15.30 10.56
N ILE A 63 5.08 -14.05 10.65
CA ILE A 63 6.26 -13.64 11.40
C ILE A 63 6.01 -13.90 12.87
N ARG A 64 6.98 -14.48 13.55
CA ARG A 64 6.90 -14.80 14.96
C ARG A 64 6.94 -13.54 15.82
N VAL A 65 6.24 -13.56 16.94
CA VAL A 65 6.19 -12.41 17.86
C VAL A 65 7.57 -12.01 18.41
N GLU A 66 8.51 -12.97 18.54
CA GLU A 66 9.86 -12.65 18.99
C GLU A 66 10.61 -11.76 17.96
N THR A 67 10.37 -11.97 16.66
CA THR A 67 10.90 -11.09 15.61
C THR A 67 10.29 -9.70 15.69
N LEU A 68 8.99 -9.61 15.98
CA LEU A 68 8.32 -8.33 16.19
C LEU A 68 8.90 -7.59 17.41
N HIS A 69 9.12 -8.29 18.53
CA HIS A 69 9.72 -7.69 19.72
C HIS A 69 11.13 -7.16 19.44
N ALA A 70 11.98 -7.95 18.78
CA ALA A 70 13.32 -7.53 18.41
C ALA A 70 13.29 -6.27 17.51
N LEU A 71 12.35 -6.19 16.57
CA LEU A 71 12.15 -5.01 15.73
C LEU A 71 11.69 -3.80 16.54
N LEU A 72 10.74 -3.98 17.46
CA LEU A 72 10.24 -2.88 18.31
C LEU A 72 11.33 -2.35 19.25
N ASP A 73 12.16 -3.24 19.80
CA ASP A 73 13.30 -2.85 20.62
C ASP A 73 14.29 -2.02 19.78
N THR A 74 14.62 -2.48 18.56
CA THR A 74 15.48 -1.73 17.63
C THR A 74 14.90 -0.35 17.31
N ILE A 75 13.59 -0.26 17.00
CA ILE A 75 12.92 1.01 16.70
C ILE A 75 12.88 1.92 17.92
N GLY A 76 12.81 1.37 19.15
CA GLY A 76 12.84 2.13 20.40
C GLY A 76 14.13 2.89 20.60
N ASP A 77 15.24 2.33 20.13
CA ASP A 77 16.59 2.89 20.26
C ASP A 77 17.00 3.78 19.06
N LEU A 78 16.18 3.83 18.00
CA LEU A 78 16.48 4.62 16.79
C LEU A 78 16.37 6.13 17.06
N ASP A 79 17.35 6.88 16.59
CA ASP A 79 17.22 8.32 16.40
C ASP A 79 16.25 8.60 15.24
N ARG A 80 15.00 8.95 15.57
CA ARG A 80 13.94 9.24 14.61
C ARG A 80 14.13 10.57 13.87
N THR A 81 15.17 11.33 14.20
CA THR A 81 15.49 12.57 13.51
C THR A 81 16.42 12.35 12.32
N VAL A 82 17.01 11.15 12.20
CA VAL A 82 17.93 10.78 11.14
C VAL A 82 17.32 9.71 10.26
N PHE A 83 17.34 9.93 8.94
CA PHE A 83 16.96 8.91 7.97
C PHE A 83 18.01 7.78 8.00
N GLN A 84 17.54 6.53 8.07
CA GLN A 84 18.38 5.35 8.10
C GLN A 84 17.85 4.30 7.14
N VAL A 85 18.77 3.61 6.48
CA VAL A 85 18.45 2.50 5.56
C VAL A 85 18.91 1.20 6.19
N GLN A 86 18.05 0.20 6.18
CA GLN A 86 18.42 -1.14 6.63
C GLN A 86 19.03 -1.94 5.47
N CYS A 87 20.21 -2.51 5.69
CA CYS A 87 20.84 -3.41 4.73
C CYS A 87 20.00 -4.68 4.55
N GLY A 88 19.70 -5.03 3.29
CA GLY A 88 18.89 -6.22 2.97
C GLY A 88 19.55 -7.55 3.32
N SER A 89 20.89 -7.57 3.48
CA SER A 89 21.67 -8.80 3.73
C SER A 89 21.99 -9.02 5.20
N CYS A 90 22.43 -8.00 5.93
CA CYS A 90 22.86 -8.15 7.33
C CYS A 90 22.03 -7.38 8.35
N GLU A 91 21.00 -6.67 7.88
CA GLU A 91 20.06 -5.90 8.69
C GLU A 91 20.69 -4.69 9.44
N GLU A 92 21.96 -4.36 9.14
CA GLU A 92 22.66 -3.17 9.69
C GLU A 92 21.93 -1.89 9.27
N LEU A 93 21.78 -0.95 10.21
CA LEU A 93 21.21 0.36 9.97
C LEU A 93 22.28 1.37 9.57
N ILE A 94 22.08 1.99 8.42
CA ILE A 94 23.06 2.87 7.77
C ILE A 94 22.47 4.27 7.72
N ALA A 95 23.10 5.22 8.42
CA ALA A 95 22.63 6.60 8.52
C ALA A 95 23.38 7.57 7.57
N GLN A 96 24.45 7.12 6.94
CA GLN A 96 25.26 7.93 6.02
C GLN A 96 25.11 7.41 4.61
N GLU A 97 25.24 8.30 3.64
CA GLU A 97 25.20 7.94 2.22
C GLU A 97 26.41 7.06 1.90
N GLU A 98 26.13 5.80 1.55
CA GLU A 98 27.10 4.78 1.20
C GLU A 98 26.62 3.99 -0.01
N GLU A 99 27.52 3.57 -0.89
CA GLU A 99 27.20 2.68 -2.00
C GLU A 99 27.10 1.22 -1.56
N TYR A 100 27.87 0.86 -0.53
CA TYR A 100 27.94 -0.51 0.01
C TYR A 100 27.73 -0.48 1.52
N CYS A 101 27.11 -1.53 2.05
CA CYS A 101 26.96 -1.70 3.48
C CYS A 101 28.32 -1.79 4.17
N PRO A 102 28.61 -0.93 5.17
CA PRO A 102 29.91 -0.92 5.84
C PRO A 102 30.18 -2.18 6.66
N SER A 103 29.13 -2.92 7.05
CA SER A 103 29.24 -4.15 7.84
C SER A 103 29.47 -5.41 7.00
N CYS A 104 28.77 -5.59 5.87
CA CYS A 104 28.83 -6.82 5.08
C CYS A 104 29.32 -6.63 3.65
N GLY A 105 29.45 -5.38 3.16
CA GLY A 105 29.89 -5.08 1.80
C GLY A 105 28.83 -5.31 0.72
N ASP A 106 27.56 -5.56 1.09
CA ASP A 106 26.48 -5.70 0.12
C ASP A 106 26.13 -4.35 -0.50
N LYS A 107 25.77 -4.35 -1.80
CA LYS A 107 25.42 -3.13 -2.50
C LYS A 107 24.05 -2.63 -2.05
N LEU A 108 23.98 -1.36 -1.65
CA LEU A 108 22.73 -0.71 -1.30
C LEU A 108 21.94 -0.32 -2.56
N PRO A 109 20.61 -0.18 -2.47
CA PRO A 109 19.80 0.32 -3.58
C PRO A 109 20.28 1.70 -4.05
N GLU A 110 20.39 1.89 -5.36
CA GLU A 110 20.80 3.16 -5.95
C GLU A 110 19.80 4.26 -5.57
N GLY A 111 20.33 5.45 -5.22
CA GLY A 111 19.51 6.63 -4.90
C GLY A 111 18.72 6.54 -3.60
N VAL A 112 18.98 5.53 -2.75
CA VAL A 112 18.21 5.34 -1.50
C VAL A 112 18.40 6.47 -0.50
N PHE A 113 19.54 7.16 -0.54
CA PHE A 113 19.85 8.34 0.28
C PHE A 113 19.58 9.67 -0.44
N GLU A 114 19.26 9.63 -1.74
CA GLU A 114 18.98 10.86 -2.47
C GLU A 114 17.68 11.49 -1.96
N GLU A 115 17.77 12.76 -1.55
CA GLU A 115 16.58 13.55 -1.29
C GLU A 115 15.83 13.72 -2.60
N ARG A 116 14.62 13.19 -2.66
CA ARG A 116 13.77 13.33 -3.83
C ARG A 116 13.26 14.76 -3.87
N GLU A 117 13.76 15.55 -4.83
CA GLU A 117 13.13 16.84 -5.10
C GLU A 117 11.65 16.62 -5.44
N GLN A 118 10.80 17.24 -4.66
CA GLN A 118 9.36 17.20 -4.88
C GLN A 118 9.04 18.06 -6.11
N SER A 119 8.42 17.44 -7.13
CA SER A 119 7.93 18.21 -8.26
C SER A 119 6.83 19.20 -7.81
N PRO A 120 6.62 20.34 -8.49
CA PRO A 120 5.48 21.22 -8.19
C PRO A 120 4.14 20.47 -8.21
N LEU A 121 3.98 19.52 -9.13
CA LEU A 121 2.83 18.63 -9.20
C LEU A 121 2.75 17.72 -7.97
N GLY A 122 3.89 17.17 -7.54
CA GLY A 122 3.96 16.38 -6.30
C GLY A 122 3.49 17.17 -5.09
N GLY A 123 3.95 18.42 -4.94
CA GLY A 123 3.51 19.31 -3.88
C GLY A 123 1.99 19.59 -3.91
N PHE A 124 1.45 19.79 -5.10
CA PHE A 124 0.01 19.97 -5.29
C PHE A 124 -0.78 18.71 -4.87
N VAL A 125 -0.42 17.52 -5.36
CA VAL A 125 -1.10 16.28 -5.03
C VAL A 125 -0.98 15.95 -3.54
N GLU A 126 0.19 16.12 -2.95
CA GLU A 126 0.41 15.85 -1.53
C GLU A 126 -0.42 16.79 -0.64
N SER A 127 -0.62 18.04 -1.04
CA SER A 127 -1.53 18.95 -0.34
C SER A 127 -2.99 18.47 -0.35
N ALA A 128 -3.44 17.81 -1.44
CA ALA A 128 -4.76 17.19 -1.50
C ALA A 128 -4.85 15.96 -0.58
N ILE A 129 -3.80 15.13 -0.55
CA ILE A 129 -3.71 13.95 0.34
C ILE A 129 -3.74 14.37 1.81
N GLU A 130 -3.04 15.44 2.19
CA GLU A 130 -3.08 16.00 3.55
C GLU A 130 -4.49 16.47 3.94
N GLN A 131 -5.24 17.11 3.02
CA GLN A 131 -6.63 17.49 3.27
C GLN A 131 -7.54 16.27 3.53
N MET A 132 -7.21 15.12 3.00
CA MET A 132 -7.90 13.86 3.32
C MET A 132 -7.51 13.30 4.70
N GLY A 133 -6.56 13.93 5.41
CA GLY A 133 -6.05 13.48 6.71
C GLY A 133 -5.10 12.28 6.61
N VAL A 134 -4.47 12.09 5.46
CA VAL A 134 -3.47 11.04 5.20
C VAL A 134 -2.09 11.69 5.15
N ASN A 135 -1.08 11.03 5.73
CA ASN A 135 0.30 11.47 5.58
C ASN A 135 0.79 11.15 4.16
N PRO A 136 1.09 12.16 3.32
CA PRO A 136 1.43 11.95 1.92
C PRO A 136 2.73 11.17 1.72
N VAL A 137 3.69 11.30 2.65
CA VAL A 137 4.96 10.55 2.58
C VAL A 137 4.73 9.05 2.65
N LEU A 138 3.76 8.61 3.47
CA LEU A 138 3.39 7.20 3.58
C LEU A 138 2.55 6.70 2.40
N ALA A 139 1.99 7.62 1.62
CA ALA A 139 1.19 7.30 0.43
C ALA A 139 2.05 7.14 -0.84
N ARG A 140 3.29 7.61 -0.83
CA ARG A 140 4.18 7.54 -2.01
C ARG A 140 4.40 6.11 -2.47
N ASP A 141 4.06 5.81 -3.74
CA ASP A 141 4.17 4.50 -4.39
C ASP A 141 5.03 4.57 -5.67
N GLY A 142 5.78 5.63 -5.85
CA GLY A 142 6.62 5.84 -7.02
C GLY A 142 6.88 7.32 -7.30
N TYR A 143 7.44 7.62 -8.47
CA TYR A 143 7.60 8.99 -8.94
C TYR A 143 6.24 9.50 -9.42
N ASP A 144 5.76 10.62 -8.86
CA ASP A 144 4.42 11.17 -9.12
C ASP A 144 3.31 10.10 -9.08
N SER A 145 3.39 9.20 -8.07
CA SER A 145 2.43 8.14 -7.83
C SER A 145 2.23 7.93 -6.32
N TRP A 146 0.98 7.85 -5.91
CA TRP A 146 0.56 7.67 -4.51
C TRP A 146 -0.52 6.61 -4.43
N LEU A 147 -0.43 5.75 -3.41
CA LEU A 147 -1.40 4.71 -3.11
C LEU A 147 -1.67 4.71 -1.61
N PHE A 148 -2.93 4.86 -1.23
CA PHE A 148 -3.33 4.87 0.17
C PHE A 148 -4.78 4.42 0.34
N HIS A 149 -5.18 4.23 1.59
CA HIS A 149 -6.56 3.92 1.93
C HIS A 149 -7.19 5.08 2.71
N LYS A 150 -8.43 5.41 2.37
CA LYS A 150 -9.30 6.31 3.12
C LYS A 150 -10.54 5.53 3.54
N GLY A 151 -10.63 5.19 4.82
CA GLY A 151 -11.64 4.23 5.26
C GLY A 151 -11.45 2.86 4.60
N SER A 152 -12.46 2.38 3.88
CA SER A 152 -12.41 1.12 3.12
C SER A 152 -12.01 1.31 1.65
N SER A 153 -11.88 2.55 1.18
CA SER A 153 -11.58 2.84 -0.21
C SER A 153 -10.07 2.90 -0.43
N GLU A 154 -9.59 2.17 -1.42
CA GLU A 154 -8.23 2.32 -1.95
C GLU A 154 -8.24 3.51 -2.92
N ILE A 155 -7.32 4.43 -2.76
CA ILE A 155 -7.14 5.58 -3.64
C ILE A 155 -5.76 5.50 -4.28
N ARG A 156 -5.73 5.59 -5.60
CA ARG A 156 -4.50 5.70 -6.36
C ARG A 156 -4.48 7.00 -7.13
N ILE A 157 -3.43 7.81 -6.94
CA ILE A 157 -3.18 9.03 -7.70
C ILE A 157 -1.87 8.82 -8.45
N PHE A 158 -1.85 9.09 -9.75
CA PHE A 158 -0.65 8.86 -10.57
C PHE A 158 -0.66 9.68 -11.85
N VAL A 159 0.53 9.92 -12.40
CA VAL A 159 0.70 10.53 -13.72
C VAL A 159 0.75 9.43 -14.78
N TYR A 160 -0.06 9.58 -15.82
CA TYR A 160 -0.09 8.70 -16.97
C TYR A 160 0.42 9.43 -18.22
N ASP A 161 1.32 8.75 -18.96
CA ASP A 161 1.91 9.23 -20.22
C ASP A 161 2.47 10.67 -20.13
N ASN A 162 3.00 11.06 -18.97
CA ASN A 162 3.52 12.40 -18.68
C ASN A 162 2.57 13.55 -19.06
N SER A 163 1.29 13.27 -19.23
CA SER A 163 0.30 14.21 -19.74
C SER A 163 -0.95 14.33 -18.88
N TYR A 164 -1.31 13.29 -18.16
CA TYR A 164 -2.54 13.25 -17.40
C TYR A 164 -2.31 12.87 -15.93
N LEU A 165 -2.94 13.60 -15.03
CA LEU A 165 -3.10 13.19 -13.64
C LEU A 165 -4.40 12.40 -13.50
N PHE A 166 -4.30 11.21 -12.94
CA PHE A 166 -5.44 10.38 -12.58
C PHE A 166 -5.55 10.26 -11.06
N SER A 167 -6.77 10.34 -10.56
CA SER A 167 -7.14 9.86 -9.23
C SER A 167 -8.19 8.78 -9.40
N THR A 168 -7.96 7.58 -8.88
CA THR A 168 -8.82 6.42 -9.12
C THR A 168 -9.13 5.69 -7.83
N SER A 169 -10.32 5.07 -7.76
CA SER A 169 -10.69 4.15 -6.70
C SER A 169 -11.45 2.95 -7.27
N PRO A 170 -11.12 1.72 -6.88
CA PRO A 170 -11.89 0.55 -7.25
C PRO A 170 -13.23 0.56 -6.49
N ILE A 171 -14.33 0.35 -7.20
CA ILE A 171 -15.67 0.34 -6.60
C ILE A 171 -16.16 -1.10 -6.41
N ASN A 172 -16.25 -1.85 -7.53
CA ASN A 172 -16.87 -3.19 -7.53
C ASN A 172 -16.34 -4.01 -8.71
N LEU A 173 -16.63 -5.30 -8.68
CA LEU A 173 -16.34 -6.19 -9.79
C LEU A 173 -17.55 -6.27 -10.73
N LEU A 174 -17.30 -6.30 -12.03
CA LEU A 174 -18.32 -6.65 -13.02
C LEU A 174 -18.95 -8.01 -12.68
N PRO A 175 -20.29 -8.13 -12.69
CA PRO A 175 -20.96 -9.40 -12.49
C PRO A 175 -20.53 -10.40 -13.58
N LYS A 176 -20.58 -11.71 -13.24
CA LYS A 176 -20.25 -12.76 -14.22
C LYS A 176 -21.36 -12.97 -15.26
N LYS A 177 -22.57 -12.52 -14.94
CA LYS A 177 -23.78 -12.59 -15.79
C LYS A 177 -24.49 -11.25 -15.72
N GLU A 178 -25.34 -10.97 -16.70
CA GLU A 178 -26.13 -9.73 -16.76
C GLU A 178 -25.26 -8.47 -16.71
N VAL A 179 -24.21 -8.44 -17.52
CA VAL A 179 -23.25 -7.32 -17.58
C VAL A 179 -23.88 -6.09 -18.24
N GLU A 180 -24.77 -6.28 -19.22
CA GLU A 180 -25.36 -5.22 -20.03
C GLU A 180 -26.04 -4.12 -19.21
N PRO A 181 -26.90 -4.40 -18.19
CA PRO A 181 -27.49 -3.33 -17.37
C PRO A 181 -26.45 -2.49 -16.60
N VAL A 182 -25.33 -3.10 -16.20
CA VAL A 182 -24.25 -2.38 -15.51
C VAL A 182 -23.54 -1.45 -16.49
N LEU A 183 -23.26 -1.92 -17.70
CA LEU A 183 -22.64 -1.10 -18.74
C LEU A 183 -23.55 0.05 -19.18
N ASP A 184 -24.85 -0.22 -19.35
CA ASP A 184 -25.84 0.80 -19.68
C ASP A 184 -25.90 1.88 -18.59
N TYR A 185 -25.90 1.49 -17.32
CA TYR A 185 -25.83 2.43 -16.20
C TYR A 185 -24.56 3.27 -16.25
N MET A 186 -23.39 2.64 -16.44
CA MET A 186 -22.10 3.33 -16.50
C MET A 186 -22.03 4.35 -17.67
N LEU A 187 -22.74 4.10 -18.76
CA LEU A 187 -22.74 4.96 -19.95
C LEU A 187 -23.82 6.04 -19.92
N SER A 188 -24.93 5.81 -19.22
CA SER A 188 -26.07 6.73 -19.21
C SER A 188 -26.07 7.73 -18.07
N GLU A 189 -25.44 7.40 -16.95
CA GLU A 189 -25.44 8.27 -15.77
C GLU A 189 -24.35 9.35 -15.85
N ASP A 190 -24.69 10.52 -15.32
CA ASP A 190 -23.73 11.63 -15.18
C ASP A 190 -23.12 11.65 -13.77
N PHE A 191 -21.84 11.36 -13.70
CA PHE A 191 -21.06 11.37 -12.45
C PHE A 191 -20.29 12.68 -12.25
N GLY A 192 -20.69 13.74 -12.91
CA GLY A 192 -20.02 15.04 -12.85
C GLY A 192 -18.59 14.97 -13.42
N PRO A 193 -17.57 15.38 -12.66
CA PRO A 193 -16.18 15.38 -13.15
C PRO A 193 -15.58 13.98 -13.24
N TYR A 194 -16.25 12.96 -12.66
CA TYR A 194 -15.76 11.60 -12.59
C TYR A 194 -16.24 10.76 -13.78
N LYS A 195 -15.47 9.72 -14.07
CA LYS A 195 -15.83 8.73 -15.09
C LYS A 195 -15.67 7.33 -14.51
N LEU A 196 -16.55 6.43 -14.91
CA LEU A 196 -16.40 5.02 -14.62
C LEU A 196 -15.57 4.35 -15.71
N GLY A 197 -14.68 3.48 -15.29
CA GLY A 197 -13.84 2.68 -16.18
C GLY A 197 -13.79 1.23 -15.72
N ILE A 198 -13.32 0.36 -16.62
CA ILE A 198 -13.16 -1.06 -16.34
C ILE A 198 -11.75 -1.48 -16.73
N GLU A 199 -11.07 -2.15 -15.82
CA GLU A 199 -9.82 -2.83 -16.09
C GLU A 199 -9.96 -4.30 -15.66
N GLY A 200 -9.80 -5.22 -16.63
CA GLY A 200 -10.14 -6.61 -16.42
C GLY A 200 -11.61 -6.80 -16.06
N ARG A 201 -11.92 -7.03 -14.82
CA ARG A 201 -13.28 -7.11 -14.28
C ARG A 201 -13.54 -6.10 -13.17
N GLN A 202 -12.56 -5.32 -12.76
CA GLN A 202 -12.69 -4.29 -11.75
C GLN A 202 -13.28 -3.04 -12.36
N ILE A 203 -14.33 -2.50 -11.75
CA ILE A 203 -14.92 -1.19 -12.05
C ILE A 203 -14.19 -0.16 -11.18
N TYR A 204 -13.77 0.93 -11.79
CA TYR A 204 -13.13 2.06 -11.12
C TYR A 204 -13.96 3.32 -11.32
N ILE A 205 -14.01 4.17 -10.31
CA ILE A 205 -14.30 5.59 -10.49
C ILE A 205 -12.97 6.33 -10.68
N ALA A 206 -12.92 7.27 -11.61
CA ALA A 206 -11.73 8.00 -11.94
C ALA A 206 -12.01 9.48 -12.16
N TYR A 207 -11.18 10.34 -11.60
CA TYR A 207 -11.00 11.72 -11.98
C TYR A 207 -9.76 11.83 -12.86
N ARG A 208 -9.87 12.49 -13.99
CA ARG A 208 -8.75 12.67 -14.93
C ARG A 208 -8.67 14.11 -15.36
N ILE A 209 -7.47 14.68 -15.29
CA ILE A 209 -7.17 16.04 -15.77
C ILE A 209 -5.88 16.02 -16.60
N HIS A 210 -5.82 16.83 -17.65
CA HIS A 210 -4.56 17.04 -18.38
C HIS A 210 -3.67 17.97 -17.54
N LEU A 211 -2.37 17.69 -17.48
CA LEU A 211 -1.43 18.46 -16.65
C LEU A 211 -1.38 19.94 -17.00
N SER A 212 -1.58 20.29 -18.28
CA SER A 212 -1.64 21.69 -18.72
C SER A 212 -2.85 22.47 -18.21
N ASP A 213 -3.88 21.76 -17.75
CA ASP A 213 -5.12 22.40 -17.25
C ASP A 213 -5.04 22.68 -15.73
N ILE A 214 -3.93 22.22 -15.09
CA ILE A 214 -3.62 22.56 -13.70
C ILE A 214 -2.97 23.94 -13.68
N THR A 215 -3.77 24.97 -13.43
CA THR A 215 -3.35 26.38 -13.37
C THR A 215 -3.75 26.95 -12.03
N ASP A 216 -3.18 28.10 -11.65
CA ASP A 216 -3.52 28.78 -10.39
C ASP A 216 -5.04 29.02 -10.23
N GLU A 217 -5.76 29.22 -11.36
CA GLU A 217 -7.20 29.47 -11.36
C GLU A 217 -8.04 28.18 -11.14
N SER A 218 -7.55 27.02 -11.60
CA SER A 218 -8.24 25.73 -11.58
C SER A 218 -7.80 24.82 -10.43
N GLU A 219 -6.68 25.14 -9.79
CA GLU A 219 -6.02 24.29 -8.79
C GLU A 219 -6.95 23.92 -7.62
N GLU A 220 -7.72 24.86 -7.12
CA GLU A 220 -8.60 24.60 -5.97
C GLU A 220 -9.76 23.68 -6.32
N GLU A 221 -10.35 23.84 -7.52
CA GLU A 221 -11.40 22.94 -8.02
C GLU A 221 -10.86 21.53 -8.27
N ILE A 222 -9.67 21.43 -8.89
CA ILE A 222 -9.03 20.14 -9.16
C ILE A 222 -8.71 19.43 -7.85
N ARG A 223 -8.13 20.13 -6.88
CA ARG A 223 -7.84 19.59 -5.54
C ARG A 223 -9.11 19.09 -4.86
N LYS A 224 -10.18 19.87 -4.91
CA LYS A 224 -11.48 19.45 -4.38
C LYS A 224 -11.97 18.17 -5.03
N ASN A 225 -11.91 18.07 -6.36
CA ASN A 225 -12.34 16.86 -7.08
C ASN A 225 -11.51 15.64 -6.72
N ILE A 226 -10.19 15.79 -6.46
CA ILE A 226 -9.34 14.72 -5.97
C ILE A 226 -9.76 14.27 -4.56
N VAL A 227 -10.05 15.23 -3.67
CA VAL A 227 -10.48 14.96 -2.29
C VAL A 227 -11.86 14.31 -2.26
N ASP A 228 -12.80 14.82 -3.03
CA ASP A 228 -14.19 14.34 -3.06
C ASP A 228 -14.30 12.91 -3.61
N LEU A 229 -13.36 12.48 -4.47
CA LEU A 229 -13.31 11.10 -4.96
C LEU A 229 -13.07 10.08 -3.82
N ALA A 230 -12.45 10.51 -2.73
CA ALA A 230 -12.12 9.67 -1.57
C ALA A 230 -13.22 9.65 -0.49
N LEU A 231 -14.29 10.43 -0.67
CA LEU A 231 -15.42 10.53 0.27
C LEU A 231 -16.59 9.64 -0.14
#